data_5789fbc600df35d1271db0e014f6f1a9
#
_entry.id   5789fbc600df35d1271db0e014f6f1a9
#
_cell.length_a   1.000
_cell.length_b   1.000
_cell.length_c   1.000
_cell.angle_alpha   90.00
_cell.angle_beta   90.00
_cell.angle_gamma   90.00
#
_symmetry.space_group_name_H-M   'P 1'
#
loop_
_entity.id
_entity.type
_entity.pdbx_description
1 polymer ?
#
loop_
_entity_poly.entity_id
_entity_poly.type
_entity_poly.pdbx_seq_one_letter_code
_entity_poly.pdbx_strand_id
1 'polypeptide(L)'
;GVDIGLVQTRNGNVNLKWETTTQTNVGVDLGFLNGDLNLTLDYFNKDTKDLLWRRALPASIGGTNMTVWDNVGKMNNKGFEMEINYQKQINQDFGFSVAYNFSVIKNKMTELNGVDYIGLSSSELHGRNFDQETSRSAVGQPIGSFFVYEADGLFQSDAEIQNYKNDRGELLQPNAKPGDIRFKDLNGDGVINSDDRDFKGNPLPDCSMGLTLGFNYKNFDVSAFFQGVFGNEVYNLTNYLGEFYNQAQYNKNSTILDAWRPDNTDTDIPRVTLDDPNNNIRPSTYYIHNAS
;
A
#
# COMPACT_ATOMS: atom_id res chain seq x y z
N GLY A 1 -29.18 37.14 -18.32
CA GLY A 1 -27.78 37.34 -18.08
C GLY A 1 -27.23 36.12 -17.36
N VAL A 2 -26.06 35.60 -17.78
CA VAL A 2 -25.32 34.55 -17.03
C VAL A 2 -24.40 35.29 -16.08
N ASP A 3 -24.71 35.28 -14.79
CA ASP A 3 -23.82 35.85 -13.77
C ASP A 3 -22.61 34.89 -13.61
N ILE A 4 -21.45 35.38 -14.00
CA ILE A 4 -20.19 34.65 -13.82
C ILE A 4 -19.74 34.83 -12.39
N GLY A 5 -19.98 33.85 -11.54
CA GLY A 5 -19.44 33.79 -10.18
C GLY A 5 -17.98 33.33 -10.16
N LEU A 6 -17.12 34.00 -9.42
CA LEU A 6 -15.77 33.55 -9.11
C LEU A 6 -15.77 32.82 -7.76
N VAL A 7 -15.26 31.61 -7.75
CA VAL A 7 -15.08 30.82 -6.53
C VAL A 7 -13.58 30.61 -6.30
N GLN A 8 -13.11 30.97 -5.11
CA GLN A 8 -11.75 30.69 -4.70
C GLN A 8 -11.60 29.18 -4.42
N THR A 9 -10.68 28.53 -5.10
CA THR A 9 -10.43 27.09 -4.96
C THR A 9 -9.14 26.77 -4.19
N ARG A 10 -8.28 27.77 -3.97
CA ARG A 10 -6.99 27.62 -3.26
C ARG A 10 -6.71 28.83 -2.40
N ASN A 11 -6.16 28.59 -1.22
CA ASN A 11 -5.55 29.61 -0.39
C ASN A 11 -4.03 29.62 -0.51
N GLY A 12 -3.42 30.79 -0.51
CA GLY A 12 -1.97 30.94 -0.35
C GLY A 12 -1.56 30.72 1.10
N ASN A 13 -0.37 30.14 1.31
CA ASN A 13 0.27 30.04 2.63
C ASN A 13 1.56 30.85 2.60
N VAL A 14 1.57 31.99 3.29
CA VAL A 14 2.71 32.90 3.35
C VAL A 14 3.89 32.34 4.15
N ASN A 15 3.64 31.32 4.98
CA ASN A 15 4.65 30.65 5.80
C ASN A 15 5.19 29.38 5.17
N LEU A 16 4.84 29.11 3.91
CA LEU A 16 5.27 27.90 3.20
C LEU A 16 6.78 27.88 3.06
N LYS A 17 7.38 26.77 3.46
CA LYS A 17 8.83 26.50 3.36
C LYS A 17 9.11 25.44 2.31
N TRP A 18 10.30 25.46 1.78
CA TRP A 18 10.79 24.37 0.96
C TRP A 18 11.05 23.13 1.81
N GLU A 19 10.71 22.00 1.26
CA GLU A 19 11.07 20.69 1.81
C GLU A 19 12.61 20.57 1.83
N THR A 20 13.14 20.11 2.96
CA THR A 20 14.58 19.99 3.16
C THR A 20 14.94 18.57 3.55
N THR A 21 15.92 18.00 2.87
CA THR A 21 16.45 16.68 3.18
C THR A 21 17.89 16.76 3.66
N THR A 22 18.16 16.12 4.78
CA THR A 22 19.52 15.89 5.30
C THR A 22 19.80 14.40 5.23
N GLN A 23 20.94 14.03 4.64
CA GLN A 23 21.34 12.63 4.51
C GLN A 23 22.74 12.41 5.10
N THR A 24 22.90 11.29 5.79
CA THR A 24 24.19 10.77 6.26
C THR A 24 24.38 9.40 5.65
N ASN A 25 25.53 9.20 5.00
CA ASN A 25 25.95 7.92 4.41
C ASN A 25 27.24 7.45 5.04
N VAL A 26 27.34 6.14 5.23
CA VAL A 26 28.59 5.47 5.58
C VAL A 26 28.71 4.25 4.67
N GLY A 27 29.75 4.23 3.85
CA GLY A 27 29.99 3.16 2.89
C GLY A 27 31.41 2.59 2.99
N VAL A 28 31.56 1.38 2.48
CA VAL A 28 32.86 0.72 2.34
C VAL A 28 32.91 -0.03 1.01
N ASP A 29 34.02 0.18 0.29
CA ASP A 29 34.35 -0.52 -0.92
C ASP A 29 35.53 -1.47 -0.66
N LEU A 30 35.33 -2.74 -0.99
CA LEU A 30 36.34 -3.80 -0.78
C LEU A 30 36.64 -4.50 -2.10
N GLY A 31 37.91 -4.58 -2.45
CA GLY A 31 38.40 -5.31 -3.62
C GLY A 31 39.15 -6.58 -3.21
N PHE A 32 38.82 -7.69 -3.83
CA PHE A 32 39.45 -8.99 -3.61
C PHE A 32 39.89 -9.62 -4.92
N LEU A 33 40.72 -10.65 -4.86
CA LEU A 33 41.15 -11.46 -6.01
C LEU A 33 41.76 -10.62 -7.13
N ASN A 34 42.64 -9.65 -6.77
CA ASN A 34 43.28 -8.70 -7.69
C ASN A 34 42.26 -7.84 -8.47
N GLY A 35 41.10 -7.54 -7.89
CA GLY A 35 40.02 -6.74 -8.50
C GLY A 35 38.96 -7.55 -9.25
N ASP A 36 39.10 -8.87 -9.32
CA ASP A 36 38.06 -9.71 -9.93
C ASP A 36 36.75 -9.70 -9.11
N LEU A 37 36.82 -9.50 -7.79
CA LEU A 37 35.67 -9.40 -6.90
C LEU A 37 35.66 -8.04 -6.19
N ASN A 38 34.58 -7.29 -6.37
CA ASN A 38 34.31 -6.04 -5.70
C ASN A 38 33.04 -6.12 -4.89
N LEU A 39 33.08 -5.62 -3.67
CA LEU A 39 31.95 -5.54 -2.74
C LEU A 39 31.80 -4.10 -2.26
N THR A 40 30.63 -3.52 -2.47
CA THR A 40 30.25 -2.22 -1.93
C THR A 40 29.13 -2.42 -0.91
N LEU A 41 29.27 -1.80 0.25
CA LEU A 41 28.29 -1.81 1.33
C LEU A 41 28.01 -0.39 1.76
N ASP A 42 26.77 0.03 1.74
CA ASP A 42 26.33 1.36 2.13
C ASP A 42 25.21 1.29 3.17
N TYR A 43 25.32 2.14 4.18
CA TYR A 43 24.24 2.45 5.11
C TYR A 43 23.92 3.94 4.99
N PHE A 44 22.65 4.26 4.84
CA PHE A 44 22.19 5.64 4.80
C PHE A 44 21.09 5.92 5.80
N ASN A 45 21.04 7.16 6.26
CA ASN A 45 19.93 7.73 7.02
C ASN A 45 19.58 9.10 6.42
N LYS A 46 18.33 9.25 6.00
CA LYS A 46 17.80 10.40 5.29
C LYS A 46 16.60 10.97 6.02
N ASP A 47 16.75 12.16 6.59
CA ASP A 47 15.69 12.90 7.27
C ASP A 47 15.15 13.99 6.36
N THR A 48 13.86 13.92 6.04
CA THR A 48 13.14 14.95 5.29
C THR A 48 12.23 15.72 6.22
N LYS A 49 12.33 17.04 6.20
CA LYS A 49 11.56 17.98 7.01
C LYS A 49 10.72 18.89 6.14
N ASP A 50 9.70 19.48 6.76
CA ASP A 50 8.80 20.43 6.10
C ASP A 50 8.11 19.81 4.87
N LEU A 51 7.72 18.52 4.96
CA LEU A 51 7.01 17.80 3.90
C LEU A 51 5.84 18.60 3.39
N LEU A 52 5.77 18.82 2.09
CA LEU A 52 4.72 19.58 1.44
C LEU A 52 3.50 18.69 1.16
N TRP A 53 2.35 19.10 1.69
CA TRP A 53 1.10 18.42 1.46
C TRP A 53 -0.02 19.40 1.17
N ARG A 54 -0.97 18.97 0.33
CA ARG A 54 -2.16 19.73 0.01
C ARG A 54 -3.29 19.38 0.97
N ARG A 55 -3.50 20.21 1.99
CA ARG A 55 -4.52 20.01 3.01
C ARG A 55 -5.85 20.60 2.57
N ALA A 56 -6.93 19.84 2.74
CA ALA A 56 -8.28 20.36 2.59
C ALA A 56 -8.61 21.33 3.74
N LEU A 57 -9.27 22.42 3.41
CA LEU A 57 -9.74 23.39 4.38
C LEU A 57 -11.20 23.08 4.76
N PRO A 58 -11.59 23.35 6.03
CA PRO A 58 -12.98 23.20 6.44
C PRO A 58 -13.91 24.06 5.58
N ALA A 59 -15.10 23.54 5.27
CA ALA A 59 -16.12 24.24 4.46
C ALA A 59 -16.55 25.58 5.08
N SER A 60 -16.36 25.79 6.39
CA SER A 60 -16.61 27.03 7.10
C SER A 60 -15.77 28.23 6.62
N ILE A 61 -14.68 27.98 5.88
CA ILE A 61 -13.82 29.05 5.32
C ILE A 61 -14.38 29.64 4.02
N GLY A 62 -15.49 29.11 3.52
CA GLY A 62 -16.30 29.76 2.48
C GLY A 62 -16.09 29.28 1.04
N GLY A 63 -15.52 28.12 0.82
CA GLY A 63 -15.38 27.52 -0.53
C GLY A 63 -15.58 26.01 -0.55
N THR A 64 -16.14 25.50 -1.64
CA THR A 64 -16.25 24.06 -1.85
C THR A 64 -14.89 23.52 -2.32
N ASN A 65 -14.36 22.51 -1.65
CA ASN A 65 -13.07 21.87 -2.00
C ASN A 65 -11.84 22.79 -1.95
N MET A 66 -11.87 23.79 -1.05
CA MET A 66 -10.70 24.65 -0.85
C MET A 66 -9.52 23.88 -0.26
N THR A 67 -8.35 24.16 -0.79
CA THR A 67 -7.12 23.52 -0.33
C THR A 67 -6.00 24.56 -0.12
N VAL A 68 -5.05 24.22 0.74
CA VAL A 68 -3.85 24.99 0.99
C VAL A 68 -2.64 24.06 0.98
N TRP A 69 -1.52 24.53 0.41
CA TRP A 69 -0.23 23.89 0.61
C TRP A 69 0.31 24.20 1.99
N ASP A 70 0.72 23.18 2.71
CA ASP A 70 1.20 23.32 4.09
C ASP A 70 2.40 22.38 4.33
N ASN A 71 3.26 22.74 5.29
CA ASN A 71 4.37 21.93 5.73
C ASN A 71 3.89 21.03 6.87
N VAL A 72 3.55 19.78 6.54
CA VAL A 72 2.76 18.93 7.43
C VAL A 72 3.58 17.98 8.30
N GLY A 73 4.90 17.86 8.10
CA GLY A 73 5.62 16.95 8.98
C GLY A 73 7.03 16.58 8.55
N LYS A 74 7.50 15.48 9.11
CA LYS A 74 8.84 14.92 8.88
C LYS A 74 8.78 13.43 8.60
N MET A 75 9.71 12.95 7.81
CA MET A 75 9.85 11.56 7.42
C MET A 75 11.31 11.14 7.48
N ASN A 76 11.55 9.93 7.96
CA ASN A 76 12.85 9.30 7.94
C ASN A 76 12.86 8.11 6.98
N ASN A 77 13.90 8.01 6.17
CA ASN A 77 14.23 6.85 5.36
C ASN A 77 15.64 6.39 5.75
N LYS A 78 15.77 5.16 6.16
CA LYS A 78 17.06 4.54 6.43
C LYS A 78 17.16 3.20 5.74
N GLY A 79 18.35 2.85 5.30
CA GLY A 79 18.52 1.64 4.55
C GLY A 79 19.94 1.15 4.52
N PHE A 80 20.03 -0.07 3.99
CA PHE A 80 21.29 -0.74 3.71
C PHE A 80 21.27 -1.18 2.25
N GLU A 81 22.37 -0.92 1.54
CA GLU A 81 22.57 -1.29 0.16
C GLU A 81 23.86 -2.11 0.04
N MET A 82 23.81 -3.12 -0.81
CA MET A 82 24.94 -3.99 -1.09
C MET A 82 25.04 -4.23 -2.59
N GLU A 83 26.26 -4.14 -3.09
CA GLU A 83 26.60 -4.50 -4.46
C GLU A 83 27.78 -5.44 -4.46
N ILE A 84 27.65 -6.54 -5.22
CA ILE A 84 28.71 -7.54 -5.44
C ILE A 84 28.93 -7.62 -6.93
N ASN A 85 30.14 -7.38 -7.37
CA ASN A 85 30.57 -7.56 -8.75
C ASN A 85 31.72 -8.55 -8.79
N TYR A 86 31.51 -9.65 -9.49
CA TYR A 86 32.54 -10.64 -9.74
C TYR A 86 32.71 -10.84 -11.24
N GLN A 87 33.91 -10.72 -11.74
CA GLN A 87 34.24 -11.00 -13.14
C GLN A 87 35.51 -11.81 -13.23
N LYS A 88 35.52 -12.77 -14.14
CA LYS A 88 36.66 -13.63 -14.33
C LYS A 88 36.86 -14.02 -15.80
N GLN A 89 38.04 -13.72 -16.32
CA GLN A 89 38.49 -14.27 -17.58
C GLN A 89 39.22 -15.59 -17.28
N ILE A 90 38.66 -16.70 -17.74
CA ILE A 90 39.21 -18.05 -17.49
C ILE A 90 40.33 -18.38 -18.47
N ASN A 91 40.11 -18.01 -19.73
CA ASN A 91 41.10 -18.18 -20.82
C ASN A 91 40.80 -17.15 -21.92
N GLN A 92 41.51 -17.22 -23.04
CA GLN A 92 41.36 -16.28 -24.17
C GLN A 92 39.95 -16.28 -24.78
N ASP A 93 39.25 -17.42 -24.68
CA ASP A 93 37.97 -17.63 -25.33
C ASP A 93 36.76 -17.52 -24.38
N PHE A 94 36.98 -17.66 -23.06
CA PHE A 94 35.87 -17.74 -22.10
C PHE A 94 36.08 -16.91 -20.86
N GLY A 95 35.07 -16.13 -20.56
CA GLY A 95 34.93 -15.35 -19.33
C GLY A 95 33.48 -15.33 -18.83
N PHE A 96 33.31 -14.91 -17.59
CA PHE A 96 32.00 -14.70 -17.03
C PHE A 96 31.99 -13.57 -16.02
N SER A 97 30.81 -13.03 -15.78
CA SER A 97 30.56 -12.00 -14.77
C SER A 97 29.25 -12.29 -14.01
N VAL A 98 29.26 -11.89 -12.74
CA VAL A 98 28.09 -11.91 -11.87
C VAL A 98 28.02 -10.56 -11.17
N ALA A 99 26.94 -9.84 -11.37
CA ALA A 99 26.64 -8.63 -10.61
C ALA A 99 25.36 -8.85 -9.80
N TYR A 100 25.44 -8.60 -8.50
CA TYR A 100 24.28 -8.72 -7.60
C TYR A 100 24.14 -7.45 -6.80
N ASN A 101 22.94 -6.90 -6.75
CA ASN A 101 22.60 -5.79 -5.88
C ASN A 101 21.42 -6.16 -4.97
N PHE A 102 21.43 -5.59 -3.78
CA PHE A 102 20.41 -5.79 -2.76
C PHE A 102 20.21 -4.49 -1.98
N SER A 103 18.95 -4.13 -1.73
CA SER A 103 18.60 -2.92 -0.99
C SER A 103 17.42 -3.21 -0.04
N VAL A 104 17.53 -2.71 1.19
CA VAL A 104 16.48 -2.67 2.20
C VAL A 104 16.28 -1.25 2.63
N ILE A 105 15.05 -0.73 2.51
CA ILE A 105 14.72 0.64 2.89
C ILE A 105 13.56 0.62 3.86
N LYS A 106 13.74 1.25 5.03
CA LYS A 106 12.66 1.46 6.00
C LYS A 106 12.26 2.92 6.03
N ASN A 107 11.02 3.16 5.67
CA ASN A 107 10.38 4.47 5.70
C ASN A 107 9.55 4.62 6.97
N LYS A 108 9.55 5.80 7.57
CA LYS A 108 8.74 6.11 8.75
C LYS A 108 8.39 7.59 8.81
N MET A 109 7.12 7.89 8.96
CA MET A 109 6.67 9.23 9.37
C MET A 109 7.09 9.46 10.83
N THR A 110 7.82 10.55 11.09
CA THR A 110 8.35 10.84 12.43
C THR A 110 7.60 11.96 13.13
N GLU A 111 6.96 12.85 12.38
CA GLU A 111 6.22 13.98 12.93
C GLU A 111 5.12 14.41 11.95
N LEU A 112 3.97 14.80 12.48
CA LEU A 112 2.91 15.48 11.74
C LEU A 112 2.49 16.74 12.51
N ASN A 113 2.38 17.87 11.80
CA ASN A 113 2.08 19.17 12.38
C ASN A 113 0.59 19.48 12.26
N GLY A 114 -0.12 19.45 13.41
CA GLY A 114 -1.52 19.87 13.50
C GLY A 114 -2.54 18.92 12.87
N VAL A 115 -2.14 17.68 12.56
CA VAL A 115 -3.01 16.60 12.12
C VAL A 115 -2.53 15.27 12.71
N ASP A 116 -3.45 14.36 13.00
CA ASP A 116 -3.12 13.03 13.52
C ASP A 116 -2.60 12.10 12.42
N TYR A 117 -3.11 12.28 11.21
CA TYR A 117 -2.72 11.54 10.02
C TYR A 117 -3.03 12.31 8.74
N ILE A 118 -2.46 11.87 7.62
CA ILE A 118 -2.80 12.29 6.28
C ILE A 118 -3.47 11.10 5.60
N GLY A 119 -4.79 11.22 5.35
CA GLY A 119 -5.58 10.20 4.65
C GLY A 119 -5.48 10.34 3.14
N LEU A 120 -5.47 9.22 2.45
CA LEU A 120 -5.64 9.14 1.00
C LEU A 120 -6.93 8.39 0.72
N SER A 121 -7.88 9.06 0.09
CA SER A 121 -9.10 8.42 -0.36
C SER A 121 -8.98 7.97 -1.81
N SER A 122 -9.63 6.87 -2.13
CA SER A 122 -9.69 6.37 -3.50
C SER A 122 -10.52 7.25 -4.43
N SER A 123 -11.26 8.24 -3.92
CA SER A 123 -12.06 9.19 -4.71
C SER A 123 -11.21 10.03 -5.66
N GLU A 124 -9.95 10.32 -5.29
CA GLU A 124 -9.01 11.03 -6.16
C GLU A 124 -8.60 10.21 -7.39
N LEU A 125 -8.73 8.90 -7.33
CA LEU A 125 -8.31 8.00 -8.40
C LEU A 125 -9.39 7.77 -9.48
N HIS A 126 -10.68 7.93 -9.18
CA HIS A 126 -11.74 7.47 -10.09
C HIS A 126 -12.94 8.40 -10.28
N GLY A 127 -12.99 9.58 -9.67
CA GLY A 127 -14.02 10.60 -9.95
C GLY A 127 -15.46 10.20 -9.61
N ARG A 128 -15.69 9.12 -8.87
CA ARG A 128 -17.03 8.63 -8.48
C ARG A 128 -16.96 8.01 -7.08
N ASN A 129 -17.78 8.52 -6.19
CA ASN A 129 -18.30 7.96 -4.91
C ASN A 129 -17.53 6.84 -4.17
N PHE A 130 -16.24 6.73 -4.40
CA PHE A 130 -15.29 5.93 -3.64
C PHE A 130 -14.72 6.78 -2.52
N ASP A 131 -15.58 7.35 -1.72
CA ASP A 131 -15.19 8.22 -0.62
C ASP A 131 -14.76 7.40 0.60
N GLN A 132 -14.02 6.32 0.34
CA GLN A 132 -13.48 5.49 1.40
C GLN A 132 -11.96 5.67 1.45
N GLU A 133 -11.51 6.21 2.56
CA GLU A 133 -10.10 6.27 2.89
C GLU A 133 -9.55 4.85 3.06
N THR A 134 -8.55 4.48 2.24
CA THR A 134 -7.94 3.14 2.25
C THR A 134 -6.54 3.15 2.83
N SER A 135 -5.89 4.32 2.91
CA SER A 135 -4.54 4.44 3.44
C SER A 135 -4.34 5.70 4.25
N ARG A 136 -3.42 5.64 5.19
CA ARG A 136 -3.01 6.73 6.05
C ARG A 136 -1.49 6.82 6.16
N SER A 137 -1.01 8.05 6.18
CA SER A 137 0.34 8.36 6.64
C SER A 137 0.24 8.91 8.05
N ALA A 138 0.65 8.15 9.05
CA ALA A 138 0.58 8.51 10.48
C ALA A 138 1.96 8.39 11.13
N VAL A 139 2.17 9.11 12.22
CA VAL A 139 3.43 9.02 12.98
C VAL A 139 3.67 7.58 13.41
N GLY A 140 4.87 7.09 13.14
CA GLY A 140 5.25 5.72 13.44
C GLY A 140 5.07 4.73 12.31
N GLN A 141 4.29 5.05 11.29
CA GLN A 141 3.99 4.21 10.14
C GLN A 141 4.77 4.64 8.88
N PRO A 142 4.99 3.73 7.92
CA PRO A 142 5.39 4.10 6.57
C PRO A 142 4.36 5.03 5.90
N ILE A 143 4.84 5.86 4.96
CA ILE A 143 3.96 6.71 4.17
C ILE A 143 3.00 5.86 3.33
N GLY A 144 1.70 6.21 3.34
CA GLY A 144 0.69 5.53 2.53
C GLY A 144 0.31 4.13 3.02
N SER A 145 0.60 3.78 4.28
CA SER A 145 0.19 2.48 4.86
C SER A 145 -1.31 2.27 4.79
N PHE A 146 -1.73 1.04 4.49
CA PHE A 146 -3.14 0.69 4.40
C PHE A 146 -3.80 0.69 5.78
N PHE A 147 -4.89 1.45 5.91
CA PHE A 147 -5.65 1.59 7.15
C PHE A 147 -7.08 1.10 6.93
N VAL A 148 -7.31 -0.16 7.27
CA VAL A 148 -8.48 -0.91 6.83
C VAL A 148 -9.01 -1.85 7.91
N TYR A 149 -10.22 -2.39 7.71
CA TYR A 149 -10.78 -3.47 8.51
C TYR A 149 -10.00 -4.78 8.27
N GLU A 150 -9.89 -5.60 9.29
CA GLU A 150 -9.35 -6.95 9.14
C GLU A 150 -10.47 -7.92 8.75
N ALA A 151 -10.36 -8.49 7.55
CA ALA A 151 -11.20 -9.58 7.09
C ALA A 151 -10.65 -10.91 7.63
N ASP A 152 -11.55 -11.78 8.11
CA ASP A 152 -11.25 -13.08 8.68
C ASP A 152 -12.01 -14.19 7.93
N GLY A 153 -11.91 -14.18 6.61
CA GLY A 153 -12.58 -15.12 5.71
C GLY A 153 -14.05 -14.81 5.47
N LEU A 154 -14.79 -15.81 5.02
CA LEU A 154 -16.22 -15.74 4.71
C LEU A 154 -17.03 -16.56 5.71
N PHE A 155 -18.22 -16.09 6.07
CA PHE A 155 -19.18 -16.90 6.80
C PHE A 155 -19.64 -18.10 5.95
N GLN A 156 -19.52 -19.31 6.48
CA GLN A 156 -19.90 -20.53 5.76
C GLN A 156 -21.33 -20.96 6.03
N SER A 157 -21.93 -20.50 7.13
CA SER A 157 -23.28 -20.92 7.54
C SER A 157 -23.97 -19.87 8.42
N ASP A 158 -25.32 -19.96 8.49
CA ASP A 158 -26.09 -19.16 9.45
C ASP A 158 -25.69 -19.46 10.91
N ALA A 159 -25.25 -20.67 11.20
CA ALA A 159 -24.82 -21.05 12.54
C ALA A 159 -23.52 -20.27 12.93
N GLU A 160 -22.60 -20.07 12.02
CA GLU A 160 -21.42 -19.24 12.28
C GLU A 160 -21.80 -17.79 12.58
N ILE A 161 -22.72 -17.22 11.79
CA ILE A 161 -23.20 -15.86 12.00
C ILE A 161 -23.87 -15.74 13.39
N GLN A 162 -24.74 -16.71 13.74
CA GLN A 162 -25.44 -16.73 15.03
C GLN A 162 -24.47 -16.92 16.22
N ASN A 163 -23.30 -17.49 16.01
CA ASN A 163 -22.26 -17.65 17.02
C ASN A 163 -21.26 -16.49 17.04
N TYR A 164 -21.25 -15.61 16.03
CA TYR A 164 -20.35 -14.47 15.97
C TYR A 164 -20.91 -13.29 16.77
N LYS A 165 -20.64 -13.33 18.08
CA LYS A 165 -21.22 -12.45 19.09
C LYS A 165 -20.15 -11.76 19.92
N ASN A 166 -20.53 -10.59 20.42
CA ASN A 166 -19.78 -9.91 21.48
C ASN A 166 -20.03 -10.55 22.86
N ASP A 167 -19.33 -10.06 23.88
CA ASP A 167 -19.43 -10.55 25.27
C ASP A 167 -20.84 -10.37 25.89
N ARG A 168 -21.67 -9.50 25.30
CA ARG A 168 -23.07 -9.30 25.72
C ARG A 168 -24.04 -10.24 25.03
N GLY A 169 -23.55 -11.12 24.13
CA GLY A 169 -24.34 -12.04 23.35
C GLY A 169 -25.06 -11.43 22.13
N GLU A 170 -24.72 -10.19 21.75
CA GLU A 170 -25.24 -9.50 20.57
C GLU A 170 -24.41 -9.88 19.35
N LEU A 171 -25.06 -9.98 18.18
CA LEU A 171 -24.37 -10.29 16.93
C LEU A 171 -23.46 -9.14 16.50
N LEU A 172 -22.20 -9.43 16.21
CA LEU A 172 -21.26 -8.45 15.66
C LEU A 172 -21.59 -8.02 14.23
N GLN A 173 -22.12 -8.91 13.41
CA GLN A 173 -22.56 -8.65 12.03
C GLN A 173 -24.00 -9.16 11.81
N PRO A 174 -25.03 -8.46 12.34
CA PRO A 174 -26.40 -8.95 12.32
C PRO A 174 -27.02 -9.01 10.92
N ASN A 175 -26.46 -8.29 9.96
CA ASN A 175 -26.94 -8.24 8.58
C ASN A 175 -26.20 -9.21 7.64
N ALA A 176 -25.23 -9.95 8.16
CA ALA A 176 -24.44 -10.90 7.37
C ALA A 176 -25.30 -12.11 6.95
N LYS A 177 -24.89 -12.71 5.85
CA LYS A 177 -25.42 -14.00 5.34
C LYS A 177 -24.24 -14.90 4.98
N PRO A 178 -24.46 -16.23 4.87
CA PRO A 178 -23.42 -17.12 4.38
C PRO A 178 -22.83 -16.64 3.05
N GLY A 179 -21.51 -16.63 2.95
CA GLY A 179 -20.73 -16.07 1.85
C GLY A 179 -20.39 -14.59 1.99
N ASP A 180 -20.82 -13.88 3.03
CA ASP A 180 -20.37 -12.51 3.32
C ASP A 180 -19.04 -12.53 4.07
N ILE A 181 -18.26 -11.45 3.92
CA ILE A 181 -16.99 -11.28 4.62
C ILE A 181 -17.24 -11.13 6.12
N ARG A 182 -16.49 -11.89 6.91
CA ARG A 182 -16.41 -11.74 8.36
C ARG A 182 -15.32 -10.73 8.70
N PHE A 183 -15.66 -9.69 9.46
CA PHE A 183 -14.74 -8.66 9.92
C PHE A 183 -14.47 -8.82 11.42
N LYS A 184 -13.25 -8.51 11.85
CA LYS A 184 -12.88 -8.56 13.26
C LYS A 184 -13.27 -7.28 14.00
N ASP A 185 -13.80 -7.43 15.20
CA ASP A 185 -13.88 -6.40 16.23
C ASP A 185 -12.49 -6.29 16.87
N LEU A 186 -11.71 -5.29 16.45
CA LEU A 186 -10.30 -5.16 16.86
C LEU A 186 -10.14 -4.47 18.22
N ASN A 187 -11.05 -3.55 18.55
CA ASN A 187 -11.01 -2.80 19.79
C ASN A 187 -11.77 -3.51 20.93
N GLY A 188 -12.59 -4.53 20.61
CA GLY A 188 -13.35 -5.33 21.57
C GLY A 188 -14.56 -4.59 22.16
N ASP A 189 -15.08 -3.55 21.50
CA ASP A 189 -16.23 -2.78 21.99
C ASP A 189 -17.57 -3.46 21.69
N GLY A 190 -17.55 -4.49 20.86
CA GLY A 190 -18.70 -5.31 20.49
C GLY A 190 -19.49 -4.78 19.30
N VAL A 191 -18.95 -3.83 18.53
CA VAL A 191 -19.59 -3.26 17.34
C VAL A 191 -18.54 -3.05 16.25
N ILE A 192 -18.71 -3.65 15.08
CA ILE A 192 -17.78 -3.45 13.96
C ILE A 192 -18.07 -2.10 13.27
N ASN A 193 -17.19 -1.13 13.53
CA ASN A 193 -17.29 0.24 13.05
C ASN A 193 -15.91 0.82 12.64
N SER A 194 -15.81 2.14 12.40
CA SER A 194 -14.56 2.77 11.95
C SER A 194 -13.38 2.61 12.91
N ASP A 195 -13.65 2.33 14.19
CA ASP A 195 -12.65 2.21 15.25
C ASP A 195 -11.96 0.82 15.23
N ASP A 196 -12.51 -0.13 14.44
CA ASP A 196 -11.89 -1.44 14.15
C ASP A 196 -10.94 -1.42 12.95
N ARG A 197 -10.64 -0.26 12.42
CA ARG A 197 -9.63 -0.14 11.38
C ARG A 197 -8.26 -0.01 12.01
N ASP A 198 -7.28 -0.63 11.37
CA ASP A 198 -5.89 -0.61 11.82
C ASP A 198 -4.94 -0.64 10.62
N PHE A 199 -3.66 -0.38 10.85
CA PHE A 199 -2.63 -0.48 9.84
C PHE A 199 -2.36 -1.96 9.49
N LYS A 200 -2.67 -2.34 8.25
CA LYS A 200 -2.62 -3.73 7.77
C LYS A 200 -1.81 -3.85 6.47
N GLY A 201 -0.58 -3.42 6.51
CA GLY A 201 0.32 -3.47 5.37
C GLY A 201 0.64 -2.11 4.75
N ASN A 202 1.50 -2.12 3.75
CA ASN A 202 1.96 -0.90 3.09
C ASN A 202 2.46 -1.16 1.65
N PRO A 203 2.49 -0.12 0.78
CA PRO A 203 2.91 -0.26 -0.61
C PRO A 203 4.43 -0.28 -0.81
N LEU A 204 5.23 -0.03 0.24
CA LEU A 204 6.68 0.06 0.12
C LEU A 204 7.31 -1.33 0.28
N PRO A 205 8.26 -1.71 -0.57
CA PRO A 205 8.93 -2.99 -0.46
C PRO A 205 9.82 -3.10 0.77
N ASP A 206 9.89 -4.29 1.35
CA ASP A 206 10.85 -4.62 2.39
C ASP A 206 12.25 -4.71 1.83
N CYS A 207 12.40 -5.32 0.62
CA CYS A 207 13.66 -5.37 -0.08
C CYS A 207 13.50 -5.40 -1.60
N SER A 208 14.55 -5.01 -2.29
CA SER A 208 14.71 -5.18 -3.73
C SER A 208 16.06 -5.80 -4.04
N MET A 209 16.12 -6.59 -5.11
CA MET A 209 17.35 -7.22 -5.57
C MET A 209 17.41 -7.31 -7.08
N GLY A 210 18.64 -7.34 -7.59
CA GLY A 210 18.93 -7.59 -8.98
C GLY A 210 20.12 -8.53 -9.13
N LEU A 211 20.06 -9.41 -10.11
CA LEU A 211 21.14 -10.34 -10.47
C LEU A 211 21.37 -10.26 -11.97
N THR A 212 22.57 -9.93 -12.36
CA THR A 212 23.03 -9.98 -13.75
C THR A 212 24.09 -11.08 -13.90
N LEU A 213 23.87 -11.99 -14.82
CA LEU A 213 24.82 -13.02 -15.22
C LEU A 213 25.31 -12.73 -16.64
N GLY A 214 26.61 -12.66 -16.83
CA GLY A 214 27.22 -12.43 -18.13
C GLY A 214 28.19 -13.56 -18.47
N PHE A 215 28.17 -14.00 -19.73
CA PHE A 215 29.08 -15.01 -20.27
C PHE A 215 29.60 -14.54 -21.64
N ASN A 216 30.86 -14.62 -21.83
CA ASN A 216 31.48 -14.43 -23.13
C ASN A 216 32.22 -15.68 -23.54
N TYR A 217 31.95 -16.15 -24.77
CA TYR A 217 32.62 -17.28 -25.35
C TYR A 217 32.95 -16.99 -26.82
N LYS A 218 34.23 -16.82 -27.12
CA LYS A 218 34.73 -16.39 -28.43
C LYS A 218 34.04 -15.10 -28.90
N ASN A 219 33.21 -15.21 -29.92
CA ASN A 219 32.49 -14.10 -30.53
C ASN A 219 31.04 -13.99 -30.01
N PHE A 220 30.66 -14.74 -28.99
CA PHE A 220 29.31 -14.74 -28.41
C PHE A 220 29.35 -14.12 -27.02
N ASP A 221 28.49 -13.15 -26.81
CA ASP A 221 28.20 -12.54 -25.51
C ASP A 221 26.74 -12.83 -25.15
N VAL A 222 26.53 -13.34 -23.94
CA VAL A 222 25.19 -13.65 -23.41
C VAL A 222 25.06 -12.96 -22.07
N SER A 223 23.95 -12.28 -21.86
CA SER A 223 23.62 -11.66 -20.58
C SER A 223 22.19 -12.03 -20.19
N ALA A 224 21.99 -12.35 -18.91
CA ALA A 224 20.70 -12.57 -18.30
C ALA A 224 20.55 -11.67 -17.07
N PHE A 225 19.44 -10.96 -16.99
CA PHE A 225 19.11 -10.08 -15.87
C PHE A 225 17.84 -10.56 -15.18
N PHE A 226 17.89 -10.64 -13.85
CA PHE A 226 16.77 -10.96 -12.97
C PHE A 226 16.58 -9.82 -11.99
N GLN A 227 15.33 -9.45 -11.74
CA GLN A 227 14.97 -8.45 -10.75
C GLN A 227 13.85 -8.97 -9.87
N GLY A 228 13.93 -8.69 -8.57
CA GLY A 228 12.90 -9.02 -7.60
C GLY A 228 12.62 -7.83 -6.68
N VAL A 229 11.34 -7.66 -6.34
CA VAL A 229 10.86 -6.71 -5.33
C VAL A 229 9.98 -7.52 -4.39
N PHE A 230 10.19 -7.40 -3.07
CA PHE A 230 9.55 -8.27 -2.10
C PHE A 230 8.99 -7.47 -0.92
N GLY A 231 7.88 -7.98 -0.36
CA GLY A 231 7.25 -7.47 0.86
C GLY A 231 6.37 -6.24 0.64
N ASN A 232 6.19 -5.78 -0.60
CA ASN A 232 5.23 -4.73 -0.89
C ASN A 232 3.85 -5.32 -1.17
N GLU A 233 2.84 -4.55 -0.83
CA GLU A 233 1.45 -4.91 -0.99
C GLU A 233 0.74 -3.90 -1.88
N VAL A 234 -0.36 -4.31 -2.48
CA VAL A 234 -1.22 -3.46 -3.30
C VAL A 234 -2.66 -3.56 -2.84
N TYR A 235 -3.33 -2.42 -2.74
CA TYR A 235 -4.77 -2.39 -2.55
C TYR A 235 -5.46 -2.55 -3.92
N ASN A 236 -6.06 -3.72 -4.16
CA ASN A 236 -6.64 -4.08 -5.45
C ASN A 236 -8.04 -3.50 -5.63
N LEU A 237 -8.09 -2.26 -6.07
CA LEU A 237 -9.36 -1.58 -6.35
C LEU A 237 -10.12 -2.20 -7.54
N THR A 238 -9.44 -2.96 -8.41
CA THR A 238 -10.08 -3.65 -9.54
C THR A 238 -11.03 -4.74 -9.04
N ASN A 239 -10.67 -5.46 -7.98
CA ASN A 239 -11.55 -6.46 -7.36
C ASN A 239 -12.80 -5.81 -6.78
N TYR A 240 -12.68 -4.65 -6.15
CA TYR A 240 -13.82 -3.89 -5.65
C TYR A 240 -14.85 -3.60 -6.75
N LEU A 241 -14.41 -3.17 -7.94
CA LEU A 241 -15.30 -2.88 -9.07
C LEU A 241 -15.79 -4.15 -9.77
N GLY A 242 -14.89 -5.15 -9.88
CA GLY A 242 -15.09 -6.34 -10.70
C GLY A 242 -15.85 -7.46 -10.01
N GLU A 243 -15.81 -7.57 -8.69
CA GLU A 243 -16.38 -8.69 -7.95
C GLU A 243 -17.71 -8.36 -7.27
N PHE A 244 -17.98 -7.09 -6.92
CA PHE A 244 -19.22 -6.72 -6.23
C PHE A 244 -20.32 -6.27 -7.20
N TYR A 245 -21.43 -6.99 -7.17
CA TYR A 245 -22.53 -6.81 -8.11
C TYR A 245 -23.37 -5.55 -7.87
N ASN A 246 -23.31 -4.96 -6.69
CA ASN A 246 -23.95 -3.68 -6.40
C ASN A 246 -23.38 -2.51 -7.23
N GLN A 247 -22.22 -2.72 -7.90
CA GLN A 247 -21.65 -1.85 -8.91
C GLN A 247 -22.12 -2.28 -10.33
N ALA A 248 -23.42 -2.48 -10.51
CA ALA A 248 -24.02 -3.11 -11.69
C ALA A 248 -23.76 -2.43 -13.04
N GLN A 249 -23.27 -1.19 -13.03
CA GLN A 249 -22.96 -0.43 -14.24
C GLN A 249 -21.62 -0.81 -14.92
N TYR A 250 -20.85 -1.71 -14.30
CA TYR A 250 -19.56 -2.16 -14.83
C TYR A 250 -19.57 -3.64 -15.17
N ASN A 251 -18.80 -3.99 -16.20
CA ASN A 251 -18.50 -5.39 -16.48
C ASN A 251 -17.81 -6.02 -15.28
N LYS A 252 -18.11 -7.29 -15.03
CA LYS A 252 -17.54 -8.05 -13.91
C LYS A 252 -16.34 -8.87 -14.34
N ASN A 253 -15.42 -9.11 -13.39
CA ASN A 253 -14.34 -10.05 -13.58
C ASN A 253 -14.89 -11.47 -13.71
N SER A 254 -14.23 -12.33 -14.47
CA SER A 254 -14.59 -13.75 -14.56
C SER A 254 -14.47 -14.49 -13.22
N THR A 255 -13.67 -13.99 -12.29
CA THR A 255 -13.52 -14.49 -10.91
C THR A 255 -14.84 -14.56 -10.16
N ILE A 256 -15.83 -13.71 -10.51
CA ILE A 256 -17.17 -13.75 -9.91
C ILE A 256 -17.90 -15.09 -10.12
N LEU A 257 -17.51 -15.86 -11.14
CA LEU A 257 -18.05 -17.20 -11.39
C LEU A 257 -17.67 -18.20 -10.29
N ASP A 258 -16.55 -17.93 -9.59
CA ASP A 258 -16.04 -18.72 -8.48
C ASP A 258 -16.51 -18.18 -7.10
N ALA A 259 -17.44 -17.20 -7.10
CA ALA A 259 -18.00 -16.64 -5.88
C ALA A 259 -18.66 -17.72 -5.00
N TRP A 260 -18.66 -17.47 -3.70
CA TRP A 260 -19.27 -18.36 -2.72
C TRP A 260 -20.74 -18.67 -3.04
N ARG A 261 -21.08 -19.93 -2.97
CA ARG A 261 -22.43 -20.50 -3.09
C ARG A 261 -22.53 -21.75 -2.21
N PRO A 262 -23.72 -22.23 -1.84
CA PRO A 262 -23.86 -23.45 -1.04
C PRO A 262 -23.22 -24.70 -1.64
N ASP A 263 -23.03 -24.72 -2.97
CA ASP A 263 -22.35 -25.78 -3.73
C ASP A 263 -20.90 -25.44 -4.08
N ASN A 264 -20.40 -24.27 -3.68
CA ASN A 264 -19.03 -23.79 -3.89
C ASN A 264 -18.55 -22.99 -2.66
N THR A 265 -18.21 -23.68 -1.58
CA THR A 265 -17.80 -23.08 -0.31
C THR A 265 -16.28 -22.90 -0.15
N ASP A 266 -15.51 -23.58 -0.99
CA ASP A 266 -14.02 -23.52 -1.01
C ASP A 266 -13.57 -22.38 -1.94
N THR A 267 -13.84 -21.16 -1.51
CA THR A 267 -13.49 -19.94 -2.23
C THR A 267 -13.33 -18.76 -1.26
N ASP A 268 -12.46 -17.83 -1.61
CA ASP A 268 -12.29 -16.56 -0.89
C ASP A 268 -13.15 -15.42 -1.47
N ILE A 269 -13.88 -15.67 -2.56
CA ILE A 269 -14.66 -14.64 -3.26
C ILE A 269 -16.06 -14.60 -2.62
N PRO A 270 -16.50 -13.44 -2.08
CA PRO A 270 -17.78 -13.30 -1.43
C PRO A 270 -18.96 -13.63 -2.36
N ARG A 271 -20.08 -14.00 -1.76
CA ARG A 271 -21.32 -14.27 -2.50
C ARG A 271 -21.73 -13.08 -3.36
N VAL A 272 -22.30 -13.36 -4.51
CA VAL A 272 -22.90 -12.35 -5.39
C VAL A 272 -24.20 -11.83 -4.80
N THR A 273 -24.32 -10.53 -4.62
CA THR A 273 -25.54 -9.89 -4.10
C THR A 273 -25.77 -8.53 -4.76
N LEU A 274 -27.04 -8.18 -5.00
CA LEU A 274 -27.43 -6.84 -5.46
C LEU A 274 -27.41 -5.83 -4.32
N ASP A 275 -27.87 -6.27 -3.15
CA ASP A 275 -27.84 -5.51 -1.92
C ASP A 275 -26.70 -6.02 -1.04
N ASP A 276 -25.90 -5.12 -0.48
CA ASP A 276 -24.80 -5.46 0.41
C ASP A 276 -25.05 -4.94 1.84
N PRO A 277 -26.03 -5.53 2.58
CA PRO A 277 -26.34 -5.08 3.93
C PRO A 277 -25.24 -5.36 4.94
N ASN A 278 -24.33 -6.28 4.65
CA ASN A 278 -23.13 -6.55 5.44
C ASN A 278 -22.01 -5.51 5.19
N ASN A 279 -22.12 -4.74 4.09
CA ASN A 279 -21.10 -3.82 3.63
C ASN A 279 -19.74 -4.52 3.37
N ASN A 280 -19.78 -5.60 2.56
CA ASN A 280 -18.57 -6.34 2.13
C ASN A 280 -17.58 -5.46 1.38
N ILE A 281 -18.09 -4.36 0.78
CA ILE A 281 -17.29 -3.39 0.03
C ILE A 281 -16.49 -2.42 0.92
N ARG A 282 -16.60 -2.48 2.26
CA ARG A 282 -15.79 -1.63 3.13
C ARG A 282 -14.29 -1.89 2.93
N PRO A 283 -13.42 -0.87 3.11
CA PRO A 283 -11.98 -1.04 2.96
C PRO A 283 -11.46 -2.10 3.94
N SER A 284 -10.96 -3.20 3.44
CA SER A 284 -10.51 -4.32 4.28
C SER A 284 -9.29 -5.01 3.71
N THR A 285 -8.68 -5.88 4.52
CA THR A 285 -7.57 -6.72 4.10
C THR A 285 -7.93 -7.68 2.97
N TYR A 286 -9.21 -7.90 2.69
CA TYR A 286 -9.68 -8.65 1.53
C TYR A 286 -9.12 -8.09 0.20
N TYR A 287 -8.95 -6.76 0.13
CA TYR A 287 -8.44 -6.10 -1.07
C TYR A 287 -6.92 -5.93 -1.09
N ILE A 288 -6.21 -6.33 -0.03
CA ILE A 288 -4.76 -6.21 0.04
C ILE A 288 -4.14 -7.51 -0.49
N HIS A 289 -3.34 -7.38 -1.52
CA HIS A 289 -2.64 -8.50 -2.14
C HIS A 289 -1.13 -8.28 -2.09
N ASN A 290 -0.39 -9.36 -1.92
CA ASN A 290 1.05 -9.34 -2.10
C ASN A 290 1.37 -9.01 -3.56
N ALA A 291 2.25 -8.05 -3.79
CA ALA A 291 2.69 -7.59 -5.11
C ALA A 291 4.14 -8.00 -5.43
N SER A 292 4.71 -8.92 -4.62
CA SER A 292 6.08 -9.44 -4.79
C SER A 292 6.17 -10.46 -5.91
#